data_331ebc1e23936dc96fce3dd71823afde
#
_entry.id   331ebc1e23936dc96fce3dd71823afde
#
_cell.length_a   1.000
_cell.length_b   1.000
_cell.length_c   1.000
_cell.angle_alpha   90.00
_cell.angle_beta   90.00
_cell.angle_gamma   90.00
#
_symmetry.space_group_name_H-M   'P 1'
#
loop_
_entity.id
_entity.type
_entity.pdbx_description
1 polymer ?
#
loop_
_entity_poly.entity_id
_entity_poly.type
_entity_poly.pdbx_seq_one_letter_code
_entity_poly.pdbx_strand_id
1 'polypeptide(L)'
;MLLRIAEYVLKVVPESTASAITRGLAAMTRRAPVSPVEQEAMAQASKMYFGETKKKFAWGWGDGPPVIFVHGWGGRAAQLAPLAVHVANLGFRSVAIDVTGHGDSPKRHTRWDYFFGDIAAVSRSLQEDIYAYVGHSAGALSIMAARNLKGIHAQRYVCICAPSYPFPPIDAIQKKLNPKKGVLERYEAYLAGQFGATWEQLQAGRSYADAGPEILLFYDETDRYINHREGDRIQALCPGARLVKTNAYSHLKILAAPELAHAVGAFLKKERISLADLTY
;
A
#
# COMPACT_ATOMS: atom_id res chain seq x y z
N MET A 1 -17.57 -24.42 1.47
CA MET A 1 -18.15 -24.95 0.22
C MET A 1 -17.62 -24.21 -1.01
N LEU A 2 -17.81 -22.90 -1.17
CA LEU A 2 -17.38 -22.12 -2.36
C LEU A 2 -15.89 -22.23 -2.69
N LEU A 3 -14.99 -22.17 -1.70
CA LEU A 3 -13.54 -22.30 -1.93
C LEU A 3 -13.15 -23.69 -2.47
N ARG A 4 -13.76 -24.77 -1.99
CA ARG A 4 -13.53 -26.13 -2.50
C ARG A 4 -14.00 -26.29 -3.97
N ILE A 5 -15.13 -25.65 -4.30
CA ILE A 5 -15.62 -25.63 -5.70
C ILE A 5 -14.63 -24.86 -6.57
N ALA A 6 -14.17 -23.70 -6.13
CA ALA A 6 -13.18 -22.91 -6.87
C ALA A 6 -11.86 -23.68 -7.06
N GLU A 7 -11.35 -24.35 -6.01
CA GLU A 7 -10.16 -25.20 -6.09
C GLU A 7 -10.32 -26.32 -7.11
N TYR A 8 -11.47 -27.04 -7.07
CA TYR A 8 -11.76 -28.10 -8.02
C TYR A 8 -11.81 -27.57 -9.47
N VAL A 9 -12.54 -26.47 -9.70
CA VAL A 9 -12.67 -25.84 -11.02
C VAL A 9 -11.29 -25.48 -11.57
N LEU A 10 -10.42 -24.86 -10.77
CA LEU A 10 -9.07 -24.49 -11.21
C LEU A 10 -8.17 -25.70 -11.57
N LYS A 11 -8.48 -26.87 -11.07
CA LYS A 11 -7.76 -28.11 -11.39
C LYS A 11 -8.26 -28.82 -12.67
N VAL A 12 -9.53 -28.64 -13.04
CA VAL A 12 -10.14 -29.37 -14.16
C VAL A 12 -10.23 -28.56 -15.45
N VAL A 13 -10.35 -27.24 -15.38
CA VAL A 13 -10.38 -26.39 -16.58
C VAL A 13 -8.99 -26.23 -17.22
N PRO A 14 -8.91 -25.82 -18.49
CA PRO A 14 -7.63 -25.44 -19.11
C PRO A 14 -6.90 -24.35 -18.34
N GLU A 15 -5.57 -24.39 -18.31
CA GLU A 15 -4.75 -23.42 -17.52
C GLU A 15 -5.01 -21.96 -17.89
N SER A 16 -5.27 -21.65 -19.16
CA SER A 16 -5.63 -20.30 -19.59
C SER A 16 -6.92 -19.81 -18.93
N THR A 17 -7.94 -20.67 -18.88
CA THR A 17 -9.22 -20.39 -18.21
C THR A 17 -9.03 -20.29 -16.70
N ALA A 18 -8.30 -21.23 -16.09
CA ALA A 18 -7.98 -21.18 -14.67
C ALA A 18 -7.24 -19.89 -14.30
N SER A 19 -6.27 -19.45 -15.10
CA SER A 19 -5.55 -18.20 -14.92
C SER A 19 -6.48 -16.97 -15.03
N ALA A 20 -7.42 -16.97 -15.99
CA ALA A 20 -8.40 -15.89 -16.11
C ALA A 20 -9.32 -15.80 -14.88
N ILE A 21 -9.81 -16.94 -14.39
CA ILE A 21 -10.62 -17.03 -13.16
C ILE A 21 -9.81 -16.51 -11.96
N THR A 22 -8.56 -16.98 -11.82
CA THR A 22 -7.66 -16.56 -10.74
C THR A 22 -7.46 -15.05 -10.72
N ARG A 23 -7.19 -14.44 -11.88
CA ARG A 23 -7.08 -12.97 -12.02
C ARG A 23 -8.36 -12.26 -11.60
N GLY A 24 -9.53 -12.76 -12.03
CA GLY A 24 -10.82 -12.22 -11.65
C GLY A 24 -11.06 -12.26 -10.13
N LEU A 25 -10.78 -13.41 -9.51
CA LEU A 25 -10.93 -13.57 -8.05
C LEU A 25 -9.96 -12.67 -7.27
N ALA A 26 -8.70 -12.58 -7.69
CA ALA A 26 -7.70 -11.73 -7.05
C ALA A 26 -8.00 -10.22 -7.21
N ALA A 27 -8.66 -9.83 -8.29
CA ALA A 27 -9.05 -8.46 -8.54
C ALA A 27 -10.25 -8.00 -7.70
N MET A 28 -11.05 -8.92 -7.15
CA MET A 28 -12.22 -8.58 -6.35
C MET A 28 -11.80 -7.98 -5.00
N THR A 29 -12.42 -6.85 -4.66
CA THR A 29 -12.21 -6.19 -3.37
C THR A 29 -13.47 -6.23 -2.52
N ARG A 30 -13.29 -6.26 -1.21
CA ARG A 30 -14.37 -6.08 -0.23
C ARG A 30 -14.17 -4.73 0.45
N ARG A 31 -15.27 -4.05 0.75
CA ARG A 31 -15.18 -2.84 1.58
C ARG A 31 -14.84 -3.25 3.01
N ALA A 32 -13.68 -2.80 3.49
CA ALA A 32 -13.35 -2.92 4.90
C ALA A 32 -14.35 -2.11 5.74
N PRO A 33 -14.79 -2.60 6.91
CA PRO A 33 -15.57 -1.81 7.85
C PRO A 33 -14.75 -0.60 8.31
N VAL A 34 -15.44 0.44 8.76
CA VAL A 34 -14.82 1.64 9.36
C VAL A 34 -15.03 1.57 10.87
N SER A 35 -13.95 1.64 11.63
CA SER A 35 -14.00 1.66 13.10
C SER A 35 -14.46 3.04 13.62
N PRO A 36 -14.90 3.16 14.89
CA PRO A 36 -15.29 4.44 15.47
C PRO A 36 -14.18 5.51 15.40
N VAL A 37 -12.93 5.14 15.67
CA VAL A 37 -11.78 6.06 15.60
C VAL A 37 -11.52 6.54 14.17
N GLU A 38 -11.64 5.64 13.19
CA GLU A 38 -11.56 6.00 11.78
C GLU A 38 -12.71 6.94 11.36
N GLN A 39 -13.94 6.69 11.86
CA GLN A 39 -15.09 7.57 11.60
C GLN A 39 -14.87 8.97 12.15
N GLU A 40 -14.37 9.10 13.37
CA GLU A 40 -14.04 10.38 14.00
C GLU A 40 -12.97 11.14 13.20
N ALA A 41 -11.90 10.46 12.79
CA ALA A 41 -10.86 11.06 11.95
C ALA A 41 -11.41 11.48 10.57
N MET A 42 -12.26 10.66 9.95
CA MET A 42 -12.90 10.97 8.66
C MET A 42 -13.90 12.13 8.76
N ALA A 43 -14.57 12.33 9.90
CA ALA A 43 -15.49 13.45 10.12
C ALA A 43 -14.79 14.82 10.07
N GLN A 44 -13.48 14.87 10.27
CA GLN A 44 -12.65 16.07 10.19
C GLN A 44 -12.15 16.35 8.76
N ALA A 45 -12.37 15.43 7.82
CA ALA A 45 -11.81 15.51 6.49
C ALA A 45 -12.63 16.43 5.57
N SER A 46 -11.93 17.19 4.75
CA SER A 46 -12.50 17.79 3.54
C SER A 46 -12.47 16.80 2.37
N LYS A 47 -13.54 16.76 1.57
CA LYS A 47 -13.59 15.90 0.39
C LYS A 47 -13.02 16.63 -0.81
N MET A 48 -12.08 15.99 -1.50
CA MET A 48 -11.41 16.50 -2.70
C MET A 48 -11.71 15.59 -3.88
N TYR A 49 -11.78 16.15 -5.08
CA TYR A 49 -11.98 15.39 -6.32
C TYR A 49 -10.73 15.46 -7.17
N PHE A 50 -10.33 14.33 -7.77
CA PHE A 50 -9.14 14.24 -8.60
C PHE A 50 -9.35 13.39 -9.86
N GLY A 51 -8.33 13.40 -10.75
CA GLY A 51 -8.35 12.73 -12.04
C GLY A 51 -9.15 13.52 -13.09
N GLU A 52 -8.95 13.18 -14.36
CA GLU A 52 -9.51 13.90 -15.51
C GLU A 52 -11.03 14.04 -15.45
N THR A 53 -11.73 13.00 -15.02
CA THR A 53 -13.19 13.00 -14.93
C THR A 53 -13.74 13.56 -13.62
N LYS A 54 -12.87 13.93 -12.66
CA LYS A 54 -13.23 14.32 -11.29
C LYS A 54 -14.22 13.35 -10.60
N LYS A 55 -14.19 12.07 -10.98
CA LYS A 55 -15.02 11.01 -10.38
C LYS A 55 -14.34 10.26 -9.27
N LYS A 56 -13.04 10.48 -9.08
CA LYS A 56 -12.25 9.94 -7.98
C LYS A 56 -12.18 11.00 -6.89
N PHE A 57 -12.15 10.54 -5.64
CA PHE A 57 -12.06 11.46 -4.52
C PHE A 57 -11.00 11.03 -3.52
N ALA A 58 -10.50 12.01 -2.83
CA ALA A 58 -9.57 11.91 -1.72
C ALA A 58 -10.14 12.65 -0.52
N TRP A 59 -9.52 12.45 0.61
CA TRP A 59 -9.85 13.06 1.88
C TRP A 59 -8.67 13.89 2.34
N GLY A 60 -8.90 15.15 2.68
CA GLY A 60 -7.86 16.10 3.07
C GLY A 60 -7.99 16.57 4.50
N TRP A 61 -6.87 16.76 5.19
CA TRP A 61 -6.76 17.32 6.55
C TRP A 61 -5.60 18.30 6.60
N GLY A 62 -5.78 19.38 7.33
CA GLY A 62 -4.75 20.40 7.56
C GLY A 62 -4.31 21.15 6.30
N ASP A 63 -3.33 22.02 6.50
CA ASP A 63 -2.70 22.85 5.49
C ASP A 63 -1.18 22.72 5.60
N GLY A 64 -0.44 23.03 4.52
CA GLY A 64 1.02 22.93 4.49
C GLY A 64 1.53 21.96 3.42
N PRO A 65 2.79 21.51 3.53
CA PRO A 65 3.39 20.63 2.52
C PRO A 65 2.60 19.31 2.38
N PRO A 66 2.28 18.88 1.12
CA PRO A 66 1.37 17.76 0.92
C PRO A 66 2.02 16.41 1.22
N VAL A 67 1.31 15.58 1.98
CA VAL A 67 1.64 14.19 2.29
C VAL A 67 0.50 13.30 1.81
N ILE A 68 0.78 12.40 0.86
CA ILE A 68 -0.23 11.51 0.26
C ILE A 68 -0.20 10.15 0.94
N PHE A 69 -1.38 9.68 1.39
CA PHE A 69 -1.59 8.40 2.06
C PHE A 69 -2.27 7.39 1.13
N VAL A 70 -1.70 6.19 1.04
CA VAL A 70 -2.18 5.11 0.16
C VAL A 70 -2.35 3.81 0.95
N HIS A 71 -3.60 3.34 1.04
CA HIS A 71 -3.96 2.12 1.75
C HIS A 71 -3.51 0.83 1.04
N GLY A 72 -3.55 -0.30 1.74
CA GLY A 72 -3.25 -1.63 1.21
C GLY A 72 -4.39 -2.25 0.38
N TRP A 73 -4.14 -3.44 -0.18
CA TRP A 73 -5.13 -4.21 -0.93
C TRP A 73 -6.33 -4.59 -0.05
N GLY A 74 -7.54 -4.33 -0.53
CA GLY A 74 -8.78 -4.52 0.25
C GLY A 74 -9.02 -3.47 1.33
N GLY A 75 -8.13 -2.48 1.48
CA GLY A 75 -8.23 -1.39 2.45
C GLY A 75 -9.06 -0.20 1.95
N ARG A 76 -8.90 0.92 2.65
CA ARG A 76 -9.56 2.21 2.34
C ARG A 76 -8.85 3.37 3.04
N ALA A 77 -9.08 4.59 2.56
CA ALA A 77 -8.50 5.82 3.13
C ALA A 77 -8.77 5.96 4.64
N ALA A 78 -9.95 5.57 5.10
CA ALA A 78 -10.33 5.68 6.51
C ALA A 78 -9.36 4.96 7.46
N GLN A 79 -8.74 3.84 7.03
CA GLN A 79 -7.77 3.12 7.86
C GLN A 79 -6.50 3.94 8.17
N LEU A 80 -6.16 4.87 7.29
CA LEU A 80 -5.01 5.77 7.45
C LEU A 80 -5.41 7.14 8.03
N ALA A 81 -6.72 7.41 8.18
CA ALA A 81 -7.21 8.71 8.63
C ALA A 81 -6.68 9.14 10.01
N PRO A 82 -6.61 8.27 11.04
CA PRO A 82 -6.01 8.67 12.33
C PRO A 82 -4.57 9.14 12.20
N LEU A 83 -3.75 8.42 11.41
CA LEU A 83 -2.37 8.82 11.13
C LEU A 83 -2.32 10.10 10.28
N ALA A 84 -3.23 10.27 9.32
CA ALA A 84 -3.33 11.48 8.50
C ALA A 84 -3.67 12.72 9.34
N VAL A 85 -4.60 12.59 10.29
CA VAL A 85 -4.92 13.65 11.27
C VAL A 85 -3.70 13.98 12.12
N HIS A 86 -3.00 12.97 12.64
CA HIS A 86 -1.77 13.19 13.41
C HIS A 86 -0.75 14.00 12.59
N VAL A 87 -0.49 13.62 11.34
CA VAL A 87 0.46 14.32 10.46
C VAL A 87 -0.03 15.72 10.11
N ALA A 88 -1.33 15.94 9.94
CA ALA A 88 -1.91 17.25 9.72
C ALA A 88 -1.69 18.19 10.93
N ASN A 89 -1.84 17.67 12.16
CA ASN A 89 -1.58 18.41 13.38
C ASN A 89 -0.09 18.79 13.56
N LEU A 90 0.81 18.16 12.80
CA LEU A 90 2.24 18.52 12.75
C LEU A 90 2.56 19.62 11.72
N GLY A 91 1.54 20.19 11.05
CA GLY A 91 1.69 21.28 10.08
C GLY A 91 1.84 20.81 8.61
N PHE A 92 1.40 19.60 8.29
CA PHE A 92 1.35 19.10 6.93
C PHE A 92 -0.09 19.06 6.38
N ARG A 93 -0.23 19.06 5.07
CA ARG A 93 -1.51 18.77 4.42
C ARG A 93 -1.57 17.28 4.07
N SER A 94 -2.33 16.52 4.84
CA SER A 94 -2.55 15.08 4.60
C SER A 94 -3.65 14.85 3.58
N VAL A 95 -3.38 13.99 2.59
CA VAL A 95 -4.34 13.62 1.53
C VAL A 95 -4.39 12.10 1.41
N ALA A 96 -5.50 11.47 1.81
CA ALA A 96 -5.70 10.03 1.70
C ALA A 96 -6.65 9.68 0.54
N ILE A 97 -6.30 8.67 -0.27
CA ILE A 97 -7.10 8.26 -1.43
C ILE A 97 -7.76 6.90 -1.20
N ASP A 98 -8.97 6.73 -1.74
CA ASP A 98 -9.55 5.41 -2.01
C ASP A 98 -9.18 4.99 -3.44
N VAL A 99 -8.23 4.09 -3.57
CA VAL A 99 -7.80 3.58 -4.88
C VAL A 99 -8.96 2.93 -5.63
N THR A 100 -9.01 3.08 -6.93
CA THR A 100 -10.04 2.49 -7.79
C THR A 100 -10.33 1.03 -7.43
N GLY A 101 -11.58 0.74 -7.11
CA GLY A 101 -12.05 -0.57 -6.65
C GLY A 101 -12.07 -0.74 -5.13
N HIS A 102 -11.63 0.24 -4.35
CA HIS A 102 -11.58 0.20 -2.88
C HIS A 102 -12.45 1.27 -2.23
N GLY A 103 -12.64 1.14 -0.92
CA GLY A 103 -13.35 2.12 -0.10
C GLY A 103 -14.65 2.59 -0.71
N ASP A 104 -14.81 3.89 -0.87
CA ASP A 104 -15.98 4.51 -1.49
C ASP A 104 -15.81 4.74 -3.01
N SER A 105 -14.70 4.28 -3.60
CA SER A 105 -14.49 4.25 -5.04
C SER A 105 -15.61 3.45 -5.75
N PRO A 106 -16.05 3.87 -6.96
CA PRO A 106 -17.24 3.32 -7.60
C PRO A 106 -17.09 1.87 -8.11
N LYS A 107 -15.87 1.39 -8.36
CA LYS A 107 -15.62 0.03 -8.85
C LYS A 107 -15.52 -0.99 -7.72
N ARG A 108 -15.64 -2.29 -8.06
CA ARG A 108 -15.48 -3.44 -7.16
C ARG A 108 -14.30 -4.34 -7.55
N HIS A 109 -13.54 -3.93 -8.54
CA HIS A 109 -12.37 -4.64 -9.04
C HIS A 109 -11.20 -3.68 -9.03
N THR A 110 -10.03 -4.21 -8.67
CA THR A 110 -8.79 -3.45 -8.67
C THR A 110 -7.69 -4.19 -9.40
N ARG A 111 -6.64 -3.46 -9.73
CA ARG A 111 -5.40 -3.96 -10.33
C ARG A 111 -4.26 -3.05 -9.87
N TRP A 112 -3.03 -3.50 -9.99
CA TRP A 112 -1.87 -2.70 -9.59
C TRP A 112 -1.74 -1.41 -10.41
N ASP A 113 -2.03 -1.46 -11.71
CA ASP A 113 -2.02 -0.28 -12.56
C ASP A 113 -3.03 0.80 -12.14
N TYR A 114 -4.12 0.43 -11.46
CA TYR A 114 -5.04 1.40 -10.85
C TYR A 114 -4.39 2.11 -9.66
N PHE A 115 -3.64 1.38 -8.82
CA PHE A 115 -2.87 2.03 -7.77
C PHE A 115 -1.89 3.04 -8.34
N PHE A 116 -1.06 2.64 -9.30
CA PHE A 116 -0.08 3.52 -9.93
C PHE A 116 -0.72 4.75 -10.58
N GLY A 117 -1.82 4.52 -11.31
CA GLY A 117 -2.57 5.58 -12.00
C GLY A 117 -3.23 6.55 -11.03
N ASP A 118 -3.83 6.06 -9.94
CA ASP A 118 -4.52 6.91 -8.97
C ASP A 118 -3.55 7.72 -8.13
N ILE A 119 -2.42 7.14 -7.71
CA ILE A 119 -1.35 7.86 -7.03
C ILE A 119 -0.83 9.01 -7.93
N ALA A 120 -0.51 8.72 -9.18
CA ALA A 120 -0.05 9.74 -10.10
C ALA A 120 -1.12 10.81 -10.41
N ALA A 121 -2.39 10.43 -10.48
CA ALA A 121 -3.48 11.34 -10.74
C ALA A 121 -3.73 12.31 -9.58
N VAL A 122 -3.74 11.83 -8.33
CA VAL A 122 -3.87 12.70 -7.16
C VAL A 122 -2.66 13.62 -7.01
N SER A 123 -1.44 13.11 -7.21
CA SER A 123 -0.22 13.94 -7.16
C SER A 123 -0.27 15.10 -8.14
N ARG A 124 -0.63 14.82 -9.40
CA ARG A 124 -0.79 15.90 -10.40
C ARG A 124 -1.91 16.88 -10.07
N SER A 125 -3.00 16.42 -9.43
CA SER A 125 -4.14 17.29 -9.12
C SER A 125 -3.85 18.32 -8.03
N LEU A 126 -2.83 18.08 -7.20
CA LEU A 126 -2.41 19.03 -6.17
C LEU A 126 -1.62 20.20 -6.75
N GLN A 127 -1.03 20.07 -7.94
CA GLN A 127 -0.24 21.10 -8.62
C GLN A 127 0.91 21.67 -7.76
N GLU A 128 1.45 20.84 -6.87
CA GLU A 128 2.51 21.19 -5.94
C GLU A 128 3.49 20.01 -5.82
N ASP A 129 4.68 20.29 -5.34
CA ASP A 129 5.67 19.27 -5.02
C ASP A 129 5.21 18.44 -3.84
N ILE A 130 5.13 17.13 -4.02
CA ILE A 130 4.75 16.23 -2.94
C ILE A 130 5.90 16.12 -1.95
N TYR A 131 5.62 16.46 -0.68
CA TYR A 131 6.60 16.36 0.38
C TYR A 131 6.88 14.90 0.74
N ALA A 132 5.82 14.11 0.95
CA ALA A 132 5.98 12.70 1.27
C ALA A 132 4.84 11.82 0.74
N TYR A 133 5.16 10.53 0.58
CA TYR A 133 4.16 9.47 0.43
C TYR A 133 4.22 8.55 1.63
N VAL A 134 3.06 8.19 2.14
CA VAL A 134 2.87 7.20 3.22
C VAL A 134 2.02 6.07 2.67
N GLY A 135 2.58 4.88 2.59
CA GLY A 135 1.88 3.72 2.05
C GLY A 135 1.83 2.56 3.03
N HIS A 136 0.70 1.85 3.03
CA HIS A 136 0.54 0.61 3.77
C HIS A 136 0.48 -0.58 2.81
N SER A 137 1.27 -1.63 3.08
CA SER A 137 1.20 -2.91 2.34
C SER A 137 1.31 -2.71 0.81
N ALA A 138 0.28 -3.12 0.05
CA ALA A 138 0.21 -2.91 -1.39
C ALA A 138 0.31 -1.42 -1.80
N GLY A 139 -0.19 -0.50 -0.97
CA GLY A 139 -0.06 0.94 -1.20
C GLY A 139 1.40 1.40 -1.17
N ALA A 140 2.19 0.88 -0.22
CA ALA A 140 3.61 1.18 -0.11
C ALA A 140 4.38 0.67 -1.34
N LEU A 141 4.22 -0.60 -1.71
CA LEU A 141 4.83 -1.15 -2.93
C LEU A 141 4.40 -0.36 -4.18
N SER A 142 3.13 0.06 -4.24
CA SER A 142 2.61 0.81 -5.37
C SER A 142 3.23 2.20 -5.49
N ILE A 143 3.46 2.91 -4.38
CA ILE A 143 4.18 4.17 -4.35
C ILE A 143 5.60 3.97 -4.92
N MET A 144 6.32 2.97 -4.44
CA MET A 144 7.69 2.70 -4.85
C MET A 144 7.78 2.32 -6.34
N ALA A 145 6.85 1.50 -6.84
CA ALA A 145 6.76 1.18 -8.26
C ALA A 145 6.35 2.37 -9.13
N ALA A 146 5.40 3.20 -8.67
CA ALA A 146 4.90 4.35 -9.42
C ALA A 146 5.99 5.45 -9.62
N ARG A 147 7.03 5.51 -8.78
CA ARG A 147 8.21 6.36 -9.03
C ARG A 147 8.79 6.10 -10.42
N ASN A 148 9.03 4.85 -10.73
CA ASN A 148 9.62 4.43 -12.00
C ASN A 148 8.60 4.40 -13.15
N LEU A 149 7.34 3.99 -12.85
CA LEU A 149 6.32 3.76 -13.88
C LEU A 149 5.55 5.03 -14.27
N LYS A 150 5.45 6.01 -13.36
CA LYS A 150 4.61 7.20 -13.53
C LYS A 150 5.37 8.52 -13.29
N GLY A 151 6.66 8.45 -12.95
CA GLY A 151 7.48 9.63 -12.69
C GLY A 151 7.01 10.44 -11.48
N ILE A 152 6.40 9.80 -10.47
CA ILE A 152 6.07 10.48 -9.22
C ILE A 152 7.33 10.62 -8.36
N HIS A 153 7.48 11.79 -7.74
CA HIS A 153 8.59 12.06 -6.84
C HIS A 153 8.12 12.71 -5.55
N ALA A 154 8.84 12.48 -4.47
CA ALA A 154 8.70 13.16 -3.20
C ALA A 154 10.04 13.24 -2.49
N GLN A 155 10.14 14.10 -1.49
CA GLN A 155 11.35 14.20 -0.68
C GLN A 155 11.48 12.98 0.26
N ARG A 156 10.35 12.32 0.64
CA ARG A 156 10.31 11.25 1.64
C ARG A 156 9.29 10.18 1.30
N TYR A 157 9.59 8.95 1.73
CA TYR A 157 8.71 7.81 1.57
C TYR A 157 8.57 7.05 2.89
N VAL A 158 7.35 6.72 3.27
CA VAL A 158 7.05 5.87 4.43
C VAL A 158 6.38 4.60 3.94
N CYS A 159 7.00 3.45 4.21
CA CYS A 159 6.55 2.14 3.79
C CYS A 159 6.19 1.32 5.04
N ILE A 160 4.88 1.15 5.29
CA ILE A 160 4.34 0.42 6.44
C ILE A 160 4.01 -1.00 5.99
N CYS A 161 4.64 -2.03 6.56
CA CYS A 161 4.44 -3.44 6.22
C CYS A 161 4.45 -3.70 4.71
N ALA A 162 5.41 -3.09 4.00
CA ALA A 162 5.52 -3.18 2.55
C ALA A 162 6.09 -4.53 2.10
N PRO A 163 5.55 -5.20 1.08
CA PRO A 163 6.26 -6.30 0.43
C PRO A 163 7.33 -5.75 -0.51
N SER A 164 8.45 -6.47 -0.66
CA SER A 164 9.54 -6.08 -1.56
C SER A 164 9.19 -6.26 -3.05
N TYR A 165 8.23 -7.13 -3.36
CA TYR A 165 7.67 -7.37 -4.70
C TYR A 165 6.24 -7.90 -4.55
N PRO A 166 5.43 -8.00 -5.62
CA PRO A 166 3.99 -8.33 -5.52
C PRO A 166 3.72 -9.83 -5.28
N PHE A 167 4.40 -10.47 -4.32
CA PHE A 167 4.18 -11.88 -3.95
C PHE A 167 2.89 -12.15 -3.16
N PRO A 168 2.35 -11.24 -2.31
CA PRO A 168 1.27 -11.60 -1.40
C PRO A 168 0.01 -12.18 -2.08
N PRO A 169 -0.43 -11.71 -3.26
CA PRO A 169 -1.54 -12.35 -3.96
C PRO A 169 -1.20 -13.76 -4.47
N ILE A 170 0.05 -14.05 -4.83
CA ILE A 170 0.51 -15.39 -5.23
C ILE A 170 0.39 -16.34 -4.04
N ASP A 171 0.95 -15.96 -2.89
CA ASP A 171 0.91 -16.76 -1.66
C ASP A 171 -0.54 -17.02 -1.20
N ALA A 172 -1.39 -15.99 -1.29
CA ALA A 172 -2.81 -16.12 -0.93
C ALA A 172 -3.55 -17.09 -1.85
N ILE A 173 -3.27 -17.06 -3.15
CA ILE A 173 -3.86 -17.96 -4.13
C ILE A 173 -3.34 -19.39 -3.92
N GLN A 174 -2.03 -19.55 -3.76
CA GLN A 174 -1.42 -20.85 -3.50
C GLN A 174 -2.01 -21.49 -2.24
N LYS A 175 -2.08 -20.72 -1.15
CA LYS A 175 -2.59 -21.21 0.14
C LYS A 175 -4.09 -21.55 0.12
N LYS A 176 -4.90 -20.78 -0.60
CA LYS A 176 -6.37 -20.90 -0.56
C LYS A 176 -6.95 -21.80 -1.65
N LEU A 177 -6.33 -21.83 -2.81
CA LEU A 177 -6.88 -22.45 -4.01
C LEU A 177 -5.98 -23.57 -4.58
N ASN A 178 -4.71 -23.62 -4.16
CA ASN A 178 -3.72 -24.62 -4.59
C ASN A 178 -3.86 -25.00 -6.08
N PRO A 179 -3.77 -24.05 -7.01
CA PRO A 179 -3.94 -24.31 -8.44
C PRO A 179 -2.73 -25.04 -9.02
N LYS A 180 -2.83 -25.49 -10.27
CA LYS A 180 -1.67 -26.03 -11.00
C LYS A 180 -0.56 -24.99 -11.10
N LYS A 181 0.70 -25.45 -11.13
CA LYS A 181 1.89 -24.60 -11.22
C LYS A 181 1.82 -23.60 -12.38
N GLY A 182 1.44 -24.06 -13.58
CA GLY A 182 1.31 -23.20 -14.77
C GLY A 182 0.28 -22.08 -14.63
N VAL A 183 -0.72 -22.21 -13.74
CA VAL A 183 -1.67 -21.12 -13.42
C VAL A 183 -0.98 -20.02 -12.62
N LEU A 184 -0.12 -20.38 -11.66
CA LEU A 184 0.65 -19.41 -10.87
C LEU A 184 1.67 -18.69 -11.73
N GLU A 185 2.44 -19.41 -12.55
CA GLU A 185 3.42 -18.84 -13.48
C GLU A 185 2.77 -17.82 -14.44
N ARG A 186 1.58 -18.12 -14.95
CA ARG A 186 0.80 -17.18 -15.77
C ARG A 186 0.30 -15.98 -14.97
N TYR A 187 0.03 -16.15 -13.69
CA TYR A 187 -0.40 -15.05 -12.84
C TYR A 187 0.80 -14.16 -12.44
N GLU A 188 1.96 -14.74 -12.18
CA GLU A 188 3.22 -14.02 -12.00
C GLU A 188 3.57 -13.17 -13.23
N ALA A 189 3.51 -13.75 -14.41
CA ALA A 189 3.73 -13.03 -15.67
C ALA A 189 2.72 -11.88 -15.86
N TYR A 190 1.45 -12.09 -15.50
CA TYR A 190 0.43 -11.04 -15.53
C TYR A 190 0.75 -9.90 -14.55
N LEU A 191 1.17 -10.21 -13.32
CA LEU A 191 1.59 -9.20 -12.34
C LEU A 191 2.83 -8.45 -12.84
N ALA A 192 3.84 -9.18 -13.30
CA ALA A 192 5.06 -8.61 -13.84
C ALA A 192 4.78 -7.62 -14.97
N GLY A 193 3.86 -7.95 -15.88
CA GLY A 193 3.40 -7.06 -16.94
C GLY A 193 2.79 -5.74 -16.43
N GLN A 194 2.06 -5.76 -15.32
CA GLN A 194 1.53 -4.54 -14.73
C GLN A 194 2.62 -3.64 -14.14
N PHE A 195 3.72 -4.23 -13.67
CA PHE A 195 4.88 -3.51 -13.15
C PHE A 195 5.92 -3.15 -14.24
N GLY A 196 5.68 -3.53 -15.51
CA GLY A 196 6.59 -3.26 -16.61
C GLY A 196 7.97 -3.91 -16.43
N ALA A 197 8.04 -5.10 -15.83
CA ALA A 197 9.27 -5.82 -15.51
C ALA A 197 9.07 -7.33 -15.64
N THR A 198 10.14 -8.13 -15.58
CA THR A 198 10.02 -9.57 -15.39
C THR A 198 9.81 -9.91 -13.92
N TRP A 199 9.34 -11.14 -13.65
CA TRP A 199 9.14 -11.59 -12.27
C TRP A 199 10.45 -11.61 -11.48
N GLU A 200 11.53 -12.05 -12.10
CA GLU A 200 12.88 -12.09 -11.53
C GLU A 200 13.39 -10.68 -11.20
N GLN A 201 13.13 -9.70 -12.08
CA GLN A 201 13.49 -8.30 -11.82
C GLN A 201 12.71 -7.74 -10.61
N LEU A 202 11.43 -8.09 -10.48
CA LEU A 202 10.63 -7.69 -9.32
C LEU A 202 11.16 -8.35 -8.04
N GLN A 203 11.47 -9.65 -8.09
CA GLN A 203 12.11 -10.35 -6.98
C GLN A 203 13.47 -9.75 -6.63
N ALA A 204 14.23 -9.26 -7.60
CA ALA A 204 15.50 -8.56 -7.37
C ALA A 204 15.33 -7.13 -6.82
N GLY A 205 14.11 -6.66 -6.55
CA GLY A 205 13.86 -5.37 -5.92
C GLY A 205 13.66 -4.19 -6.88
N ARG A 206 13.31 -4.43 -8.14
CA ARG A 206 13.12 -3.40 -9.16
C ARG A 206 12.26 -2.22 -8.70
N SER A 207 11.22 -2.46 -7.89
CA SER A 207 10.33 -1.41 -7.39
C SER A 207 11.02 -0.42 -6.45
N TYR A 208 12.09 -0.84 -5.78
CA TYR A 208 12.86 -0.05 -4.81
C TYR A 208 14.18 0.50 -5.38
N ALA A 209 14.52 0.16 -6.62
CA ALA A 209 15.72 0.66 -7.27
C ALA A 209 15.73 2.21 -7.29
N ASP A 210 16.88 2.79 -7.04
CA ASP A 210 17.11 4.25 -7.06
C ASP A 210 16.15 5.06 -6.16
N ALA A 211 15.69 4.45 -5.07
CA ALA A 211 14.71 5.07 -4.18
C ALA A 211 15.27 6.22 -3.31
N GLY A 212 16.59 6.35 -3.23
CA GLY A 212 17.27 7.33 -2.38
C GLY A 212 17.24 6.96 -0.89
N PRO A 213 17.87 7.76 -0.03
CA PRO A 213 18.04 7.45 1.39
C PRO A 213 16.86 7.84 2.28
N GLU A 214 15.94 8.67 1.81
CA GLU A 214 14.87 9.23 2.63
C GLU A 214 13.63 8.31 2.66
N ILE A 215 13.83 7.08 3.19
CA ILE A 215 12.79 6.08 3.36
C ILE A 215 12.70 5.68 4.83
N LEU A 216 11.47 5.69 5.37
CA LEU A 216 11.12 5.03 6.63
C LEU A 216 10.40 3.71 6.33
N LEU A 217 10.93 2.62 6.85
CA LEU A 217 10.36 1.28 6.83
C LEU A 217 9.83 0.98 8.22
N PHE A 218 8.54 0.63 8.33
CA PHE A 218 7.92 0.33 9.61
C PHE A 218 7.21 -1.01 9.56
N TYR A 219 7.58 -1.96 10.42
CA TYR A 219 7.09 -3.34 10.40
C TYR A 219 6.71 -3.83 11.80
N ASP A 220 5.90 -4.88 11.86
CA ASP A 220 5.57 -5.58 13.11
C ASP A 220 5.94 -7.07 12.99
N GLU A 221 6.64 -7.61 13.99
CA GLU A 221 7.12 -8.99 13.99
C GLU A 221 5.99 -10.02 14.07
N THR A 222 4.80 -9.61 14.54
CA THR A 222 3.62 -10.46 14.61
C THR A 222 2.76 -10.44 13.34
N ASP A 223 3.20 -9.70 12.30
CA ASP A 223 2.50 -9.63 11.01
C ASP A 223 2.53 -11.00 10.31
N ARG A 224 1.32 -11.55 10.06
CA ARG A 224 1.14 -12.85 9.39
C ARG A 224 0.92 -12.74 7.88
N TYR A 225 0.81 -11.51 7.35
CA TYR A 225 0.62 -11.26 5.92
C TYR A 225 1.91 -10.87 5.23
N ILE A 226 2.67 -9.97 5.86
CA ILE A 226 3.97 -9.52 5.37
C ILE A 226 4.99 -9.78 6.47
N ASN A 227 5.87 -10.74 6.24
CA ASN A 227 6.92 -11.05 7.21
C ASN A 227 7.79 -9.80 7.44
N HIS A 228 8.07 -9.46 8.68
CA HIS A 228 8.88 -8.30 9.06
C HIS A 228 10.28 -8.29 8.41
N ARG A 229 10.79 -9.46 8.00
CA ARG A 229 12.04 -9.59 7.25
C ARG A 229 12.01 -8.95 5.86
N GLU A 230 10.83 -8.65 5.33
CA GLU A 230 10.71 -7.82 4.12
C GLU A 230 11.30 -6.41 4.35
N GLY A 231 11.21 -5.90 5.58
CA GLY A 231 11.87 -4.66 5.99
C GLY A 231 13.40 -4.75 5.87
N ASP A 232 14.01 -5.84 6.35
CA ASP A 232 15.45 -6.07 6.22
C ASP A 232 15.88 -6.19 4.76
N ARG A 233 15.07 -6.89 3.97
CA ARG A 233 15.30 -7.06 2.53
C ARG A 233 15.24 -5.72 1.79
N ILE A 234 14.23 -4.90 2.05
CA ILE A 234 14.11 -3.57 1.43
C ILE A 234 15.24 -2.66 1.91
N GLN A 235 15.62 -2.71 3.18
CA GLN A 235 16.75 -1.94 3.71
C GLN A 235 18.07 -2.33 3.03
N ALA A 236 18.27 -3.61 2.73
CA ALA A 236 19.44 -4.06 1.97
C ALA A 236 19.46 -3.49 0.53
N LEU A 237 18.30 -3.28 -0.10
CA LEU A 237 18.17 -2.63 -1.40
C LEU A 237 18.33 -1.11 -1.33
N CYS A 238 18.00 -0.52 -0.17
CA CYS A 238 18.04 0.91 0.09
C CYS A 238 18.85 1.17 1.39
N PRO A 239 20.19 1.13 1.38
CA PRO A 239 21.00 1.16 2.61
C PRO A 239 20.81 2.39 3.48
N GLY A 240 20.34 3.51 2.93
CA GLY A 240 20.00 4.72 3.68
C GLY A 240 18.62 4.70 4.36
N ALA A 241 17.80 3.68 4.10
CA ALA A 241 16.47 3.57 4.69
C ALA A 241 16.54 3.32 6.20
N ARG A 242 15.67 4.00 6.95
CA ARG A 242 15.51 3.79 8.40
C ARG A 242 14.49 2.67 8.62
N LEU A 243 14.86 1.62 9.33
CA LEU A 243 14.00 0.49 9.65
C LEU A 243 13.62 0.51 11.13
N VAL A 244 12.32 0.48 11.40
CA VAL A 244 11.71 0.36 12.73
C VAL A 244 10.85 -0.88 12.77
N LYS A 245 10.95 -1.66 13.86
CA LYS A 245 10.14 -2.85 14.08
C LYS A 245 9.47 -2.79 15.44
N THR A 246 8.21 -3.24 15.50
CA THR A 246 7.44 -3.51 16.72
C THR A 246 7.06 -5.00 16.77
N ASN A 247 6.43 -5.45 17.87
CA ASN A 247 6.07 -6.85 18.06
C ASN A 247 4.67 -7.07 18.67
N ALA A 248 3.78 -6.07 18.55
CA ALA A 248 2.50 -6.07 19.29
C ALA A 248 1.24 -5.87 18.43
N TYR A 249 1.37 -5.45 17.16
CA TYR A 249 0.24 -4.88 16.43
C TYR A 249 -0.31 -5.71 15.29
N SER A 250 0.50 -6.52 14.61
CA SER A 250 0.13 -7.21 13.37
C SER A 250 -0.16 -6.27 12.19
N HIS A 251 -0.54 -6.85 11.02
CA HIS A 251 -0.63 -6.15 9.73
C HIS A 251 -1.53 -4.91 9.69
N LEU A 252 -2.70 -4.96 10.35
CA LEU A 252 -3.67 -3.85 10.30
C LEU A 252 -3.64 -3.01 11.58
N LYS A 253 -3.46 -3.61 12.74
CA LYS A 253 -3.45 -2.88 14.01
C LYS A 253 -2.27 -1.92 14.11
N ILE A 254 -1.18 -2.19 13.39
CA ILE A 254 -0.01 -1.31 13.30
C ILE A 254 -0.37 0.11 12.86
N LEU A 255 -1.43 0.29 12.07
CA LEU A 255 -1.88 1.61 11.61
C LEU A 255 -2.40 2.51 12.74
N ALA A 256 -2.76 1.92 13.87
CA ALA A 256 -3.17 2.62 15.09
C ALA A 256 -2.07 2.64 16.17
N ALA A 257 -0.87 2.16 15.86
CA ALA A 257 0.23 2.11 16.82
C ALA A 257 0.75 3.53 17.13
N PRO A 258 0.86 3.93 18.41
CA PRO A 258 1.44 5.22 18.76
C PRO A 258 2.89 5.37 18.28
N GLU A 259 3.65 4.29 18.28
CA GLU A 259 5.03 4.23 17.78
C GLU A 259 5.11 4.54 16.29
N LEU A 260 4.12 4.10 15.50
CA LEU A 260 4.04 4.45 14.09
C LEU A 260 3.82 5.96 13.93
N ALA A 261 2.84 6.52 14.64
CA ALA A 261 2.53 7.94 14.56
C ALA A 261 3.74 8.80 14.96
N HIS A 262 4.41 8.44 16.05
CA HIS A 262 5.65 9.09 16.49
C HIS A 262 6.77 8.98 15.45
N ALA A 263 7.06 7.76 14.96
CA ALA A 263 8.14 7.54 14.01
C ALA A 263 7.90 8.28 12.68
N VAL A 264 6.65 8.29 12.19
CA VAL A 264 6.27 9.04 10.99
C VAL A 264 6.42 10.54 11.23
N GLY A 265 5.93 11.06 12.35
CA GLY A 265 6.05 12.48 12.71
C GLY A 265 7.51 12.93 12.77
N ALA A 266 8.36 12.24 13.53
CA ALA A 266 9.78 12.53 13.65
C ALA A 266 10.49 12.46 12.28
N PHE A 267 10.18 11.43 11.48
CA PHE A 267 10.75 11.28 10.15
C PHE A 267 10.39 12.45 9.23
N LEU A 268 9.11 12.86 9.19
CA LEU A 268 8.66 13.97 8.35
C LEU A 268 9.28 15.31 8.79
N LYS A 269 9.47 15.52 10.08
CA LYS A 269 10.11 16.72 10.65
C LYS A 269 11.64 16.73 10.59
N LYS A 270 12.27 15.66 10.07
CA LYS A 270 13.74 15.48 10.05
C LYS A 270 14.35 15.34 11.45
N GLU A 271 13.57 14.89 12.41
CA GLU A 271 13.99 14.65 13.78
C GLU A 271 14.57 13.23 13.93
N ARG A 272 15.23 12.97 15.06
CA ARG A 272 15.67 11.61 15.41
C ARG A 272 14.46 10.77 15.81
N ILE A 273 14.34 9.58 15.25
CA ILE A 273 13.32 8.60 15.67
C ILE A 273 13.85 7.93 16.95
N SER A 274 13.17 8.13 18.06
CA SER A 274 13.43 7.46 19.34
C SER A 274 12.13 6.79 19.79
N LEU A 275 12.12 5.45 19.89
CA LEU A 275 10.97 4.72 20.44
C LEU A 275 11.07 4.57 21.96
N ALA A 276 12.23 4.86 22.55
CA ALA A 276 12.44 4.78 24.00
C ALA A 276 11.60 5.80 24.78
N ASP A 277 11.19 6.91 24.13
CA ASP A 277 10.37 7.96 24.73
C ASP A 277 8.87 7.60 24.76
N LEU A 278 8.50 6.42 24.23
CA LEU A 278 7.11 5.93 24.17
C LEU A 278 6.79 4.89 25.27
N THR A 279 7.57 4.87 26.35
CA THR A 279 7.23 4.04 27.53
C THR A 279 5.98 4.60 28.21
N TYR A 280 4.88 3.84 28.12
CA TYR A 280 3.62 4.05 28.82
C TYR A 280 3.65 3.43 30.22
#